data_b36569a9c4329413100f3dec6c5111a4
#
_entry.id   b36569a9c4329413100f3dec6c5111a4
#
_cell.length_a   1.000
_cell.length_b   1.000
_cell.length_c   1.000
_cell.angle_alpha   90.00
_cell.angle_beta   90.00
_cell.angle_gamma   90.00
#
_symmetry.space_group_name_H-M   'P 1'
#
loop_
_entity.id
_entity.type
_entity.pdbx_description
1 polymer ?
#
loop_
_entity_poly.entity_id
_entity_poly.type
_entity_poly.pdbx_seq_one_letter_code
_entity_poly.pdbx_strand_id
1 'polypeptide(L)'
;MATRPAAADDGIQDIQETQPSAAAFKYIQFEVNNFIARLTLDHPPHNVLAIPLMKEMAEAIESLNGRPDVKAILLQSAQPTFSAGISLEDSRPDRVFQTLDAFTRVFQAMVDISKPVIVVVNGPAIGAGSELVGFGDVVIATPKAKFAQPEVKLGVFPPFAAVMLPQLIGPKKTYELILTGEALSAEDALRFGFVNKLVAESDLKKEVETLVTRISEFSGPVLEVTKRVIGSSIGLPLKQAMKKSHDIYLLELMNLEDVQEGLRAVIEKRKPVWKNK
;
A
#
# COMPACT_ATOMS: atom_id res chain seq x y z
N MET A 1 -38.13 26.09 54.20
CA MET A 1 -36.72 26.25 53.74
C MET A 1 -36.18 24.88 53.41
N ALA A 2 -36.14 24.54 52.16
CA ALA A 2 -35.64 23.25 51.67
C ALA A 2 -34.37 23.53 50.88
N THR A 3 -33.26 23.02 51.35
CA THR A 3 -31.94 23.12 50.73
C THR A 3 -31.81 22.13 49.57
N ARG A 4 -31.47 22.64 48.39
CA ARG A 4 -31.11 21.91 47.18
C ARG A 4 -29.74 21.22 47.35
N PRO A 5 -29.55 19.97 46.92
CA PRO A 5 -28.21 19.42 46.86
C PRO A 5 -27.50 19.88 45.57
N ALA A 6 -26.17 20.10 45.70
CA ALA A 6 -25.26 20.55 44.68
C ALA A 6 -25.13 19.49 43.59
N ALA A 7 -25.01 19.95 42.32
CA ALA A 7 -24.69 19.13 41.16
C ALA A 7 -23.25 18.60 41.26
N ALA A 8 -23.09 17.31 41.03
CA ALA A 8 -21.80 16.68 40.86
C ALA A 8 -21.19 17.12 39.50
N ASP A 9 -19.97 17.60 39.59
CA ASP A 9 -19.12 17.94 38.45
C ASP A 9 -18.57 16.62 37.85
N ASP A 10 -19.18 16.18 36.77
CA ASP A 10 -18.66 15.03 35.98
C ASP A 10 -17.44 15.52 35.20
N GLY A 11 -16.27 15.39 35.80
CA GLY A 11 -14.98 15.64 35.16
C GLY A 11 -14.79 14.73 33.96
N ILE A 12 -15.02 15.26 32.76
CA ILE A 12 -14.57 14.70 31.53
C ILE A 12 -13.04 14.78 31.57
N GLN A 13 -12.40 13.65 31.88
CA GLN A 13 -10.97 13.51 31.68
C GLN A 13 -10.71 13.52 30.18
N ASP A 14 -10.07 14.58 29.71
CA ASP A 14 -9.42 14.61 28.39
C ASP A 14 -8.48 13.41 28.29
N ILE A 15 -8.90 12.43 27.50
CA ILE A 15 -8.01 11.36 27.07
C ILE A 15 -7.02 12.03 26.12
N GLN A 16 -5.88 12.44 26.65
CA GLN A 16 -4.73 12.80 25.83
C GLN A 16 -4.37 11.55 25.02
N GLU A 17 -4.71 11.59 23.72
CA GLU A 17 -4.19 10.66 22.73
C GLU A 17 -2.67 10.75 22.76
N THR A 18 -2.03 9.80 23.42
CA THR A 18 -0.59 9.57 23.28
C THR A 18 -0.34 9.09 21.86
N GLN A 19 -0.06 10.05 20.96
CA GLN A 19 0.53 9.71 19.67
C GLN A 19 1.81 8.93 19.96
N PRO A 20 1.98 7.70 19.41
CA PRO A 20 3.27 7.06 19.48
C PRO A 20 4.25 7.99 18.75
N SER A 21 5.35 8.31 19.42
CA SER A 21 6.45 9.09 18.89
C SER A 21 6.78 8.52 17.49
N ALA A 22 6.46 9.26 16.44
CA ALA A 22 6.90 8.93 15.10
C ALA A 22 8.42 8.88 15.17
N ALA A 23 9.02 7.69 14.98
CA ALA A 23 10.44 7.61 14.74
C ALA A 23 10.72 8.60 13.62
N ALA A 24 11.62 9.55 13.83
CA ALA A 24 11.89 10.59 12.85
C ALA A 24 12.65 9.93 11.70
N PHE A 25 11.93 9.43 10.70
CA PHE A 25 12.50 8.92 9.48
C PHE A 25 13.18 10.06 8.72
N LYS A 26 14.30 9.76 8.09
CA LYS A 26 15.11 10.76 7.37
C LYS A 26 14.74 10.87 5.89
N TYR A 27 14.32 9.76 5.29
CA TYR A 27 14.12 9.61 3.86
C TYR A 27 12.66 9.39 3.46
N ILE A 28 11.78 9.24 4.44
CA ILE A 28 10.34 9.16 4.24
C ILE A 28 9.63 10.12 5.21
N GLN A 29 8.49 10.64 4.76
CA GLN A 29 7.51 11.26 5.65
C GLN A 29 6.47 10.20 5.98
N PHE A 30 6.15 10.05 7.27
CA PHE A 30 5.22 9.03 7.73
C PHE A 30 4.23 9.65 8.72
N GLU A 31 2.95 9.56 8.39
CA GLU A 31 1.86 10.07 9.23
C GLU A 31 0.64 9.15 9.17
N VAL A 32 -0.15 9.16 10.23
CA VAL A 32 -1.43 8.44 10.28
C VAL A 32 -2.54 9.44 10.58
N ASN A 33 -3.47 9.57 9.64
CA ASN A 33 -4.59 10.49 9.73
C ASN A 33 -5.84 9.84 9.14
N ASN A 34 -6.99 9.98 9.81
CA ASN A 34 -8.27 9.49 9.31
C ASN A 34 -8.23 8.02 8.87
N PHE A 35 -7.62 7.16 9.68
CA PHE A 35 -7.41 5.74 9.42
C PHE A 35 -6.48 5.41 8.22
N ILE A 36 -5.80 6.39 7.66
CA ILE A 36 -4.88 6.19 6.53
C ILE A 36 -3.45 6.46 7.01
N ALA A 37 -2.58 5.46 6.85
CA ALA A 37 -1.13 5.65 6.98
C ALA A 37 -0.58 6.18 5.66
N ARG A 38 0.00 7.39 5.69
CA ARG A 38 0.64 8.00 4.52
C ARG A 38 2.14 7.81 4.64
N LEU A 39 2.72 7.08 3.70
CA LEU A 39 4.15 6.90 3.53
C LEU A 39 4.56 7.63 2.26
N THR A 40 5.27 8.74 2.42
CA THR A 40 5.72 9.58 1.32
C THR A 40 7.22 9.48 1.16
N LEU A 41 7.67 8.98 0.01
CA LEU A 41 9.10 8.95 -0.34
C LEU A 41 9.61 10.39 -0.48
N ASP A 42 10.66 10.74 0.27
CA ASP A 42 11.24 12.09 0.27
C ASP A 42 12.77 12.04 0.34
N HIS A 43 13.36 11.41 -0.67
CA HIS A 43 14.81 11.31 -0.87
C HIS A 43 15.22 12.00 -2.18
N PRO A 44 15.39 13.34 -2.13
CA PRO A 44 15.69 14.11 -3.34
C PRO A 44 17.03 13.70 -3.99
N PRO A 45 17.16 13.89 -5.34
CA PRO A 45 16.12 14.46 -6.21
C PRO A 45 15.16 13.42 -6.79
N HIS A 46 15.45 12.13 -6.71
CA HIS A 46 14.77 11.10 -7.50
C HIS A 46 14.31 9.88 -6.71
N ASN A 47 14.27 9.96 -5.39
CA ASN A 47 13.89 8.83 -4.52
C ASN A 47 14.66 7.54 -4.88
N VAL A 48 16.00 7.68 -4.99
CA VAL A 48 16.87 6.53 -5.18
C VAL A 48 16.75 5.61 -3.97
N LEU A 49 16.43 4.33 -4.21
CA LEU A 49 16.25 3.32 -3.19
C LEU A 49 17.61 2.84 -2.69
N ALA A 50 18.21 3.64 -1.80
CA ALA A 50 19.40 3.27 -1.05
C ALA A 50 19.01 2.41 0.16
N ILE A 51 19.95 1.60 0.68
CA ILE A 51 19.71 0.72 1.83
C ILE A 51 19.03 1.42 3.01
N PRO A 52 19.44 2.65 3.44
CA PRO A 52 18.78 3.32 4.54
C PRO A 52 17.30 3.64 4.27
N LEU A 53 16.96 4.14 3.07
CA LEU A 53 15.57 4.41 2.69
C LEU A 53 14.73 3.14 2.70
N MET A 54 15.25 2.04 2.15
CA MET A 54 14.54 0.76 2.13
C MET A 54 14.28 0.22 3.54
N LYS A 55 15.23 0.39 4.47
CA LYS A 55 15.04 0.03 5.89
C LYS A 55 13.92 0.85 6.53
N GLU A 56 13.93 2.18 6.34
CA GLU A 56 12.87 3.04 6.86
C GLU A 56 11.49 2.66 6.30
N MET A 57 11.41 2.36 5.01
CA MET A 57 10.15 1.90 4.39
C MET A 57 9.65 0.60 5.01
N ALA A 58 10.52 -0.40 5.15
CA ALA A 58 10.13 -1.68 5.75
C ALA A 58 9.67 -1.48 7.21
N GLU A 59 10.44 -0.75 8.02
CA GLU A 59 10.09 -0.44 9.40
C GLU A 59 8.74 0.30 9.52
N ALA A 60 8.50 1.29 8.66
CA ALA A 60 7.23 2.02 8.64
C ALA A 60 6.05 1.10 8.32
N ILE A 61 6.17 0.24 7.29
CA ILE A 61 5.10 -0.69 6.90
C ILE A 61 4.88 -1.74 7.99
N GLU A 62 5.95 -2.34 8.51
CA GLU A 62 5.89 -3.35 9.57
C GLU A 62 5.23 -2.81 10.85
N SER A 63 5.48 -1.53 11.18
CA SER A 63 4.88 -0.86 12.34
C SER A 63 3.36 -0.74 12.30
N LEU A 64 2.76 -0.93 11.13
CA LEU A 64 1.32 -0.85 10.91
C LEU A 64 0.60 -2.19 11.17
N ASN A 65 1.35 -3.29 11.37
CA ASN A 65 0.74 -4.57 11.71
C ASN A 65 -0.02 -4.49 13.03
N GLY A 66 -1.26 -5.00 13.03
CA GLY A 66 -2.11 -5.03 14.22
C GLY A 66 -2.64 -3.67 14.69
N ARG A 67 -2.41 -2.56 13.98
CA ARG A 67 -2.93 -1.23 14.32
C ARG A 67 -4.40 -1.07 13.90
N PRO A 68 -5.35 -1.00 14.83
CA PRO A 68 -6.78 -0.87 14.51
C PRO A 68 -7.14 0.55 14.02
N ASP A 69 -6.30 1.54 14.30
CA ASP A 69 -6.43 2.92 13.88
C ASP A 69 -5.96 3.17 12.43
N VAL A 70 -5.53 2.10 11.71
CA VAL A 70 -5.13 2.18 10.30
C VAL A 70 -5.92 1.17 9.48
N LYS A 71 -6.59 1.63 8.43
CA LYS A 71 -7.39 0.81 7.51
C LYS A 71 -6.75 0.64 6.14
N ALA A 72 -5.90 1.57 5.72
CA ALA A 72 -5.14 1.47 4.46
C ALA A 72 -3.83 2.24 4.53
N ILE A 73 -2.93 1.91 3.61
CA ILE A 73 -1.63 2.56 3.43
C ILE A 73 -1.65 3.30 2.10
N LEU A 74 -1.21 4.56 2.10
CA LEU A 74 -0.99 5.36 0.91
C LEU A 74 0.51 5.55 0.72
N LEU A 75 1.06 4.94 -0.34
CA LEU A 75 2.46 5.11 -0.75
C LEU A 75 2.53 6.12 -1.89
N GLN A 76 3.28 7.18 -1.72
CA GLN A 76 3.40 8.28 -2.68
C GLN A 76 4.80 8.91 -2.67
N SER A 77 5.04 9.88 -3.53
CA SER A 77 6.31 10.60 -3.63
C SER A 77 6.11 12.10 -3.42
N ALA A 78 7.02 12.73 -2.66
CA ALA A 78 7.15 14.18 -2.56
C ALA A 78 7.94 14.78 -3.75
N GLN A 79 8.63 13.94 -4.52
CA GLN A 79 9.47 14.36 -5.64
C GLN A 79 8.72 14.22 -6.98
N PRO A 80 9.16 14.93 -8.05
CA PRO A 80 8.61 14.78 -9.41
C PRO A 80 8.79 13.36 -9.98
N THR A 81 9.78 12.62 -9.51
CA THR A 81 10.02 11.20 -9.81
C THR A 81 9.45 10.34 -8.69
N PHE A 82 8.67 9.31 -9.02
CA PHE A 82 8.23 8.36 -8.00
C PHE A 82 9.45 7.67 -7.37
N SER A 83 10.27 6.99 -8.18
CA SER A 83 11.58 6.47 -7.77
C SER A 83 12.42 6.12 -8.99
N ALA A 84 13.71 6.42 -8.94
CA ALA A 84 14.68 6.05 -9.98
C ALA A 84 15.25 4.63 -9.79
N GLY A 85 14.75 3.88 -8.82
CA GLY A 85 15.23 2.51 -8.54
C GLY A 85 16.41 2.46 -7.59
N ILE A 86 17.08 1.30 -7.53
CA ILE A 86 18.19 1.04 -6.61
C ILE A 86 19.40 1.91 -6.95
N SER A 87 20.12 2.33 -5.91
CA SER A 87 21.42 3.02 -6.03
C SER A 87 22.42 2.16 -6.81
N LEU A 88 23.04 2.73 -7.85
CA LEU A 88 24.11 2.06 -8.59
C LEU A 88 25.31 1.73 -7.70
N GLU A 89 25.59 2.59 -6.71
CA GLU A 89 26.65 2.32 -5.73
C GLU A 89 26.33 1.10 -4.88
N ASP A 90 25.08 0.94 -4.46
CA ASP A 90 24.62 -0.21 -3.67
C ASP A 90 24.45 -1.48 -4.53
N SER A 91 24.43 -1.36 -5.86
CA SER A 91 24.37 -2.49 -6.80
C SER A 91 25.73 -3.16 -7.07
N ARG A 92 26.82 -2.64 -6.49
CA ARG A 92 28.16 -3.21 -6.64
C ARG A 92 28.24 -4.63 -6.04
N PRO A 93 29.11 -5.52 -6.58
CA PRO A 93 29.21 -6.90 -6.12
C PRO A 93 29.51 -7.06 -4.61
N ASP A 94 30.21 -6.11 -4.01
CA ASP A 94 30.51 -6.09 -2.57
C ASP A 94 29.33 -5.66 -1.68
N ARG A 95 28.29 -5.05 -2.24
CA ARG A 95 27.10 -4.52 -1.53
C ARG A 95 25.78 -5.15 -1.96
N VAL A 96 25.73 -5.79 -3.12
CA VAL A 96 24.50 -6.28 -3.72
C VAL A 96 23.70 -7.23 -2.82
N PHE A 97 24.37 -8.04 -1.99
CA PHE A 97 23.69 -8.92 -1.06
C PHE A 97 22.88 -8.13 -0.02
N GLN A 98 23.47 -7.10 0.58
CA GLN A 98 22.79 -6.25 1.56
C GLN A 98 21.66 -5.43 0.92
N THR A 99 21.86 -5.04 -0.33
CA THR A 99 20.86 -4.29 -1.10
C THR A 99 19.64 -5.16 -1.42
N LEU A 100 19.87 -6.37 -1.90
CA LEU A 100 18.78 -7.33 -2.17
C LEU A 100 18.06 -7.74 -0.88
N ASP A 101 18.77 -7.91 0.22
CA ASP A 101 18.18 -8.21 1.52
C ASP A 101 17.25 -7.07 1.99
N ALA A 102 17.75 -5.82 1.97
CA ALA A 102 16.93 -4.66 2.34
C ALA A 102 15.72 -4.49 1.41
N PHE A 103 15.90 -4.72 0.11
CA PHE A 103 14.85 -4.62 -0.89
C PHE A 103 13.81 -5.73 -0.71
N THR A 104 14.25 -6.98 -0.49
CA THR A 104 13.38 -8.11 -0.19
C THR A 104 12.52 -7.85 1.04
N ARG A 105 13.10 -7.26 2.10
CA ARG A 105 12.35 -6.91 3.33
C ARG A 105 11.21 -5.94 3.04
N VAL A 106 11.41 -4.93 2.18
CA VAL A 106 10.33 -4.00 1.79
C VAL A 106 9.18 -4.75 1.13
N PHE A 107 9.47 -5.65 0.17
CA PHE A 107 8.42 -6.41 -0.50
C PHE A 107 7.72 -7.40 0.43
N GLN A 108 8.47 -8.09 1.28
CA GLN A 108 7.86 -8.95 2.30
C GLN A 108 6.91 -8.17 3.19
N ALA A 109 7.32 -6.99 3.67
CA ALA A 109 6.45 -6.12 4.46
C ALA A 109 5.17 -5.72 3.68
N MET A 110 5.28 -5.41 2.38
CA MET A 110 4.12 -5.08 1.53
C MET A 110 3.21 -6.27 1.26
N VAL A 111 3.76 -7.48 1.16
CA VAL A 111 2.98 -8.71 0.95
C VAL A 111 2.30 -9.17 2.24
N ASP A 112 3.01 -9.09 3.36
CA ASP A 112 2.55 -9.60 4.65
C ASP A 112 1.55 -8.66 5.33
N ILE A 113 1.61 -7.34 5.04
CA ILE A 113 0.65 -6.40 5.60
C ILE A 113 -0.76 -6.68 5.06
N SER A 114 -1.70 -6.96 5.96
CA SER A 114 -3.09 -7.24 5.59
C SER A 114 -3.85 -5.98 5.14
N LYS A 115 -3.34 -4.78 5.42
CA LYS A 115 -3.97 -3.52 5.05
C LYS A 115 -3.81 -3.23 3.55
N PRO A 116 -4.87 -2.78 2.84
CA PRO A 116 -4.76 -2.33 1.46
C PRO A 116 -3.66 -1.28 1.27
N VAL A 117 -2.83 -1.46 0.24
CA VAL A 117 -1.77 -0.54 -0.16
C VAL A 117 -2.16 0.17 -1.45
N ILE A 118 -2.34 1.47 -1.38
CA ILE A 118 -2.64 2.34 -2.51
C ILE A 118 -1.36 3.04 -2.91
N VAL A 119 -0.96 2.94 -4.18
CA VAL A 119 0.24 3.60 -4.70
C VAL A 119 -0.15 4.74 -5.64
N VAL A 120 0.42 5.91 -5.40
CA VAL A 120 0.21 7.11 -6.21
C VAL A 120 1.48 7.47 -6.96
N VAL A 121 1.40 7.41 -8.29
CA VAL A 121 2.55 7.59 -9.18
C VAL A 121 2.40 8.88 -9.96
N ASN A 122 3.09 9.92 -9.52
CA ASN A 122 3.05 11.26 -10.11
C ASN A 122 4.10 11.50 -11.21
N GLY A 123 5.03 10.56 -11.42
CA GLY A 123 6.13 10.67 -12.38
C GLY A 123 6.82 9.33 -12.63
N PRO A 124 8.03 9.31 -13.20
CA PRO A 124 8.72 8.06 -13.54
C PRO A 124 8.95 7.13 -12.33
N ALA A 125 8.70 5.84 -12.53
CA ALA A 125 8.99 4.74 -11.62
C ALA A 125 9.87 3.73 -12.38
N ILE A 126 11.14 3.64 -12.04
CA ILE A 126 12.16 2.94 -12.83
C ILE A 126 12.77 1.81 -12.01
N GLY A 127 12.98 0.65 -12.63
CA GLY A 127 13.57 -0.52 -12.00
C GLY A 127 12.83 -0.89 -10.71
N ALA A 128 13.56 -0.99 -9.61
CA ALA A 128 12.98 -1.26 -8.30
C ALA A 128 11.86 -0.28 -7.90
N GLY A 129 11.87 0.97 -8.39
CA GLY A 129 10.76 1.90 -8.21
C GLY A 129 9.48 1.44 -8.92
N SER A 130 9.60 0.86 -10.12
CA SER A 130 8.47 0.23 -10.83
C SER A 130 8.04 -1.08 -10.17
N GLU A 131 8.98 -1.84 -9.61
CA GLU A 131 8.67 -3.04 -8.83
C GLU A 131 7.84 -2.70 -7.59
N LEU A 132 8.17 -1.64 -6.85
CA LEU A 132 7.34 -1.15 -5.72
C LEU A 132 5.90 -0.84 -6.14
N VAL A 133 5.70 -0.21 -7.30
CA VAL A 133 4.35 0.06 -7.81
C VAL A 133 3.58 -1.23 -8.04
N GLY A 134 4.22 -2.26 -8.57
CA GLY A 134 3.59 -3.54 -8.86
C GLY A 134 3.14 -4.34 -7.62
N PHE A 135 3.66 -4.02 -6.45
CA PHE A 135 3.19 -4.60 -5.18
C PHE A 135 2.04 -3.82 -4.52
N GLY A 136 1.63 -2.69 -5.10
CA GLY A 136 0.43 -1.99 -4.67
C GLY A 136 -0.85 -2.76 -5.02
N ASP A 137 -1.86 -2.69 -4.15
CA ASP A 137 -3.17 -3.30 -4.39
C ASP A 137 -4.02 -2.43 -5.34
N VAL A 138 -3.83 -1.11 -5.27
CA VAL A 138 -4.48 -0.13 -6.17
C VAL A 138 -3.46 0.92 -6.57
N VAL A 139 -3.36 1.18 -7.87
CA VAL A 139 -2.41 2.15 -8.44
C VAL A 139 -3.16 3.28 -9.13
N ILE A 140 -2.92 4.52 -8.69
CA ILE A 140 -3.37 5.73 -9.37
C ILE A 140 -2.16 6.44 -9.93
N ALA A 141 -2.18 6.80 -11.21
CA ALA A 141 -1.05 7.47 -11.85
C ALA A 141 -1.49 8.73 -12.59
N THR A 142 -0.52 9.62 -12.85
CA THR A 142 -0.68 10.73 -13.77
C THR A 142 -0.16 10.36 -15.17
N PRO A 143 -0.52 11.08 -16.23
CA PRO A 143 0.05 10.88 -17.57
C PRO A 143 1.58 11.05 -17.64
N LYS A 144 2.21 11.67 -16.63
CA LYS A 144 3.67 11.78 -16.53
C LYS A 144 4.35 10.52 -16.06
N ALA A 145 3.60 9.56 -15.51
CA ALA A 145 4.16 8.30 -15.04
C ALA A 145 4.73 7.49 -16.22
N LYS A 146 5.89 6.89 -15.98
CA LYS A 146 6.53 5.94 -16.88
C LYS A 146 7.05 4.79 -16.05
N PHE A 147 6.90 3.58 -16.54
CA PHE A 147 7.32 2.38 -15.83
C PHE A 147 8.36 1.65 -16.69
N ALA A 148 9.52 1.35 -16.15
CA ALA A 148 10.57 0.68 -16.90
C ALA A 148 11.33 -0.32 -16.05
N GLN A 149 11.88 -1.34 -16.71
CA GLN A 149 12.80 -2.32 -16.13
C GLN A 149 14.10 -2.34 -16.96
N PRO A 150 14.98 -1.32 -16.78
CA PRO A 150 16.15 -1.14 -17.61
C PRO A 150 17.36 -2.00 -17.20
N GLU A 151 17.21 -2.91 -16.24
CA GLU A 151 18.28 -3.69 -15.61
C GLU A 151 19.10 -4.48 -16.63
N VAL A 152 18.48 -4.96 -17.72
CA VAL A 152 19.18 -5.68 -18.79
C VAL A 152 20.26 -4.81 -19.44
N LYS A 153 20.09 -3.49 -19.47
CA LYS A 153 21.10 -2.54 -19.99
C LYS A 153 22.33 -2.41 -19.07
N LEU A 154 22.19 -2.88 -17.82
CA LEU A 154 23.27 -2.95 -16.82
C LEU A 154 23.86 -4.35 -16.69
N GLY A 155 23.40 -5.32 -17.49
CA GLY A 155 23.87 -6.70 -17.44
C GLY A 155 23.27 -7.54 -16.32
N VAL A 156 22.16 -7.08 -15.71
CA VAL A 156 21.42 -7.79 -14.65
C VAL A 156 19.95 -7.89 -15.03
N PHE A 157 19.14 -8.58 -14.23
CA PHE A 157 17.69 -8.68 -14.43
C PHE A 157 16.94 -8.15 -13.20
N PRO A 158 15.70 -7.65 -13.34
CA PRO A 158 14.87 -7.21 -12.23
C PRO A 158 14.26 -8.43 -11.51
N PRO A 159 14.68 -8.75 -10.26
CA PRO A 159 14.36 -10.02 -9.63
C PRO A 159 12.88 -10.18 -9.29
N PHE A 160 12.21 -9.11 -8.88
CA PHE A 160 10.80 -9.17 -8.51
C PHE A 160 9.88 -8.93 -9.71
N ALA A 161 10.23 -8.01 -10.61
CA ALA A 161 9.47 -7.79 -11.84
C ALA A 161 9.39 -9.04 -12.70
N ALA A 162 10.47 -9.82 -12.79
CA ALA A 162 10.49 -11.08 -13.53
C ALA A 162 9.46 -12.10 -13.00
N VAL A 163 9.09 -12.03 -11.73
CA VAL A 163 8.13 -12.94 -11.08
C VAL A 163 6.71 -12.38 -11.09
N MET A 164 6.53 -11.08 -10.78
CA MET A 164 5.20 -10.51 -10.62
C MET A 164 4.58 -9.98 -11.91
N LEU A 165 5.36 -9.35 -12.80
CA LEU A 165 4.81 -8.74 -14.01
C LEU A 165 4.09 -9.73 -14.94
N PRO A 166 4.54 -11.00 -15.10
CA PRO A 166 3.79 -11.96 -15.90
C PRO A 166 2.34 -12.17 -15.43
N GLN A 167 2.08 -11.99 -14.13
CA GLN A 167 0.76 -12.12 -13.52
C GLN A 167 -0.07 -10.84 -13.66
N LEU A 168 0.58 -9.67 -13.69
CA LEU A 168 -0.09 -8.36 -13.76
C LEU A 168 -0.41 -7.93 -15.18
N ILE A 169 0.58 -8.03 -16.10
CA ILE A 169 0.48 -7.51 -17.48
C ILE A 169 0.57 -8.59 -18.56
N GLY A 170 0.62 -9.84 -18.12
CA GLY A 170 0.79 -11.00 -18.99
C GLY A 170 2.23 -11.21 -19.46
N PRO A 171 2.59 -12.48 -19.82
CA PRO A 171 3.97 -12.85 -20.09
C PRO A 171 4.56 -12.15 -21.32
N LYS A 172 3.77 -11.93 -22.39
CA LYS A 172 4.29 -11.29 -23.62
C LYS A 172 4.75 -9.87 -23.39
N LYS A 173 3.95 -9.06 -22.67
CA LYS A 173 4.33 -7.68 -22.37
C LYS A 173 5.47 -7.62 -21.36
N THR A 174 5.53 -8.56 -20.43
CA THR A 174 6.66 -8.71 -19.50
C THR A 174 7.97 -8.97 -20.23
N TYR A 175 8.00 -9.93 -21.15
CA TYR A 175 9.20 -10.20 -21.96
C TYR A 175 9.65 -8.97 -22.75
N GLU A 176 8.73 -8.30 -23.43
CA GLU A 176 9.05 -7.08 -24.16
C GLU A 176 9.68 -6.02 -23.23
N LEU A 177 9.04 -5.72 -22.12
CA LEU A 177 9.49 -4.69 -21.17
C LEU A 177 10.88 -5.01 -20.59
N ILE A 178 11.07 -6.24 -20.09
CA ILE A 178 12.31 -6.63 -19.41
C ILE A 178 13.46 -6.84 -20.41
N LEU A 179 13.22 -7.47 -21.55
CA LEU A 179 14.28 -7.79 -22.51
C LEU A 179 14.75 -6.56 -23.32
N THR A 180 13.90 -5.56 -23.50
CA THR A 180 14.28 -4.31 -24.18
C THR A 180 14.75 -3.23 -23.21
N GLY A 181 14.28 -3.27 -21.96
CA GLY A 181 14.49 -2.21 -20.97
C GLY A 181 13.84 -0.89 -21.40
N GLU A 182 12.82 -0.92 -22.27
CA GLU A 182 12.06 0.24 -22.68
C GLU A 182 11.01 0.63 -21.63
N ALA A 183 10.55 1.88 -21.69
CA ALA A 183 9.55 2.37 -20.77
C ALA A 183 8.13 2.08 -21.28
N LEU A 184 7.27 1.61 -20.37
CA LEU A 184 5.84 1.54 -20.54
C LEU A 184 5.23 2.89 -20.23
N SER A 185 4.41 3.46 -21.13
CA SER A 185 3.68 4.70 -20.88
C SER A 185 2.58 4.51 -19.82
N ALA A 186 2.10 5.61 -19.25
CA ALA A 186 0.98 5.57 -18.30
C ALA A 186 -0.30 5.00 -18.93
N GLU A 187 -0.57 5.34 -20.19
CA GLU A 187 -1.70 4.85 -20.97
C GLU A 187 -1.61 3.34 -21.23
N ASP A 188 -0.43 2.86 -21.59
CA ASP A 188 -0.20 1.43 -21.79
C ASP A 188 -0.28 0.68 -20.45
N ALA A 189 0.26 1.27 -19.38
CA ALA A 189 0.15 0.69 -18.04
C ALA A 189 -1.31 0.54 -17.58
N LEU A 190 -2.17 1.52 -17.87
CA LEU A 190 -3.62 1.41 -17.67
C LEU A 190 -4.23 0.31 -18.55
N ARG A 191 -3.88 0.27 -19.84
CA ARG A 191 -4.41 -0.72 -20.79
C ARG A 191 -4.06 -2.17 -20.40
N PHE A 192 -2.86 -2.39 -19.86
CA PHE A 192 -2.43 -3.72 -19.43
C PHE A 192 -2.81 -4.07 -17.99
N GLY A 193 -3.44 -3.14 -17.25
CA GLY A 193 -3.89 -3.40 -15.87
C GLY A 193 -2.80 -3.23 -14.80
N PHE A 194 -1.65 -2.65 -15.14
CA PHE A 194 -0.61 -2.29 -14.17
C PHE A 194 -1.00 -1.04 -13.35
N VAL A 195 -1.83 -0.18 -13.93
CA VAL A 195 -2.41 1.01 -13.30
C VAL A 195 -3.94 0.86 -13.31
N ASN A 196 -4.60 1.17 -12.20
CA ASN A 196 -6.05 1.11 -12.10
C ASN A 196 -6.74 2.37 -12.64
N LYS A 197 -6.09 3.54 -12.51
CA LYS A 197 -6.68 4.81 -12.91
C LYS A 197 -5.61 5.81 -13.33
N LEU A 198 -5.83 6.50 -14.48
CA LEU A 198 -5.09 7.70 -14.84
C LEU A 198 -5.89 8.94 -14.48
N VAL A 199 -5.20 9.92 -13.89
CA VAL A 199 -5.81 11.15 -13.39
C VAL A 199 -4.93 12.34 -13.80
N ALA A 200 -5.54 13.43 -14.28
CA ALA A 200 -4.81 14.65 -14.52
C ALA A 200 -4.13 15.15 -13.23
N GLU A 201 -2.95 15.74 -13.34
CA GLU A 201 -2.20 16.22 -12.18
C GLU A 201 -3.01 17.17 -11.29
N SER A 202 -3.80 18.05 -11.91
CA SER A 202 -4.70 18.98 -11.20
C SER A 202 -5.71 18.27 -10.30
N ASP A 203 -6.12 17.06 -10.67
CA ASP A 203 -7.18 16.32 -10.01
C ASP A 203 -6.64 15.20 -9.10
N LEU A 204 -5.32 14.92 -9.16
CA LEU A 204 -4.70 13.78 -8.48
C LEU A 204 -5.02 13.78 -6.98
N LYS A 205 -4.79 14.90 -6.30
CA LYS A 205 -5.05 15.01 -4.87
C LYS A 205 -6.52 14.70 -4.53
N LYS A 206 -7.45 15.29 -5.30
CA LYS A 206 -8.90 15.09 -5.08
C LYS A 206 -9.30 13.63 -5.27
N GLU A 207 -8.79 12.98 -6.32
CA GLU A 207 -9.10 11.58 -6.62
C GLU A 207 -8.55 10.63 -5.57
N VAL A 208 -7.33 10.86 -5.12
CA VAL A 208 -6.71 10.09 -4.04
C VAL A 208 -7.51 10.26 -2.75
N GLU A 209 -7.82 11.49 -2.33
CA GLU A 209 -8.62 11.74 -1.12
C GLU A 209 -10.02 11.11 -1.23
N THR A 210 -10.65 11.15 -2.39
CA THR A 210 -11.94 10.49 -2.62
C THR A 210 -11.85 8.97 -2.40
N LEU A 211 -10.79 8.33 -2.91
CA LEU A 211 -10.59 6.89 -2.74
C LEU A 211 -10.30 6.53 -1.27
N VAL A 212 -9.37 7.23 -0.63
CA VAL A 212 -8.98 6.89 0.76
C VAL A 212 -10.12 7.18 1.75
N THR A 213 -10.90 8.25 1.53
CA THR A 213 -12.09 8.53 2.31
C THR A 213 -13.11 7.39 2.19
N ARG A 214 -13.39 6.93 0.96
CA ARG A 214 -14.30 5.79 0.76
C ARG A 214 -13.82 4.53 1.47
N ILE A 215 -12.53 4.23 1.41
CA ILE A 215 -11.95 3.05 2.10
C ILE A 215 -12.07 3.22 3.62
N SER A 216 -11.81 4.41 4.15
CA SER A 216 -11.90 4.67 5.59
C SER A 216 -13.32 4.53 6.16
N GLU A 217 -14.36 4.62 5.32
CA GLU A 217 -15.76 4.38 5.71
C GLU A 217 -16.10 2.90 5.93
N PHE A 218 -15.24 1.96 5.56
CA PHE A 218 -15.48 0.53 5.72
C PHE A 218 -14.83 -0.02 7.01
N SER A 219 -15.25 -1.22 7.42
CA SER A 219 -14.60 -1.95 8.52
C SER A 219 -13.15 -2.33 8.15
N GLY A 220 -12.18 -1.94 8.98
CA GLY A 220 -10.78 -2.28 8.81
C GLY A 220 -10.53 -3.78 8.74
N PRO A 221 -10.99 -4.58 9.73
CA PRO A 221 -10.84 -6.04 9.70
C PRO A 221 -11.44 -6.71 8.48
N VAL A 222 -12.59 -6.22 7.97
CA VAL A 222 -13.19 -6.75 6.75
C VAL A 222 -12.31 -6.45 5.52
N LEU A 223 -11.73 -5.26 5.44
CA LEU A 223 -10.76 -4.92 4.37
C LEU A 223 -9.53 -5.82 4.44
N GLU A 224 -8.99 -6.07 5.64
CA GLU A 224 -7.82 -6.92 5.86
C GLU A 224 -8.08 -8.36 5.44
N VAL A 225 -9.19 -8.95 5.85
CA VAL A 225 -9.58 -10.32 5.44
C VAL A 225 -9.79 -10.37 3.92
N THR A 226 -10.40 -9.32 3.33
CA THR A 226 -10.64 -9.25 1.87
C THR A 226 -9.32 -9.21 1.10
N LYS A 227 -8.36 -8.36 1.48
CA LYS A 227 -7.02 -8.34 0.84
C LYS A 227 -6.35 -9.70 0.95
N ARG A 228 -6.34 -10.29 2.14
CA ARG A 228 -5.69 -11.56 2.39
C ARG A 228 -6.28 -12.72 1.60
N VAL A 229 -7.60 -12.80 1.44
CA VAL A 229 -8.21 -13.86 0.63
C VAL A 229 -7.87 -13.69 -0.85
N ILE A 230 -7.85 -12.46 -1.36
CA ILE A 230 -7.46 -12.18 -2.76
C ILE A 230 -6.00 -12.60 -2.97
N GLY A 231 -5.06 -12.03 -2.20
CA GLY A 231 -3.62 -12.29 -2.37
C GLY A 231 -3.26 -13.76 -2.19
N SER A 232 -3.82 -14.42 -1.17
CA SER A 232 -3.54 -15.83 -0.89
C SER A 232 -4.20 -16.82 -1.84
N SER A 233 -5.05 -16.36 -2.75
CA SER A 233 -5.73 -17.18 -3.77
C SER A 233 -5.04 -17.10 -5.13
N ILE A 234 -4.22 -16.07 -5.37
CA ILE A 234 -3.48 -15.88 -6.63
C ILE A 234 -2.52 -17.07 -6.85
N GLY A 235 -2.53 -17.61 -8.06
CA GLY A 235 -1.67 -18.74 -8.44
C GLY A 235 -2.15 -20.12 -7.98
N LEU A 236 -3.18 -20.22 -7.17
CA LEU A 236 -3.75 -21.50 -6.78
C LEU A 236 -4.67 -22.06 -7.89
N PRO A 237 -4.75 -23.39 -8.04
CA PRO A 237 -5.79 -24.02 -8.84
C PRO A 237 -7.20 -23.57 -8.34
N LEU A 238 -8.11 -23.27 -9.26
CA LEU A 238 -9.41 -22.67 -8.93
C LEU A 238 -10.15 -23.37 -7.78
N LYS A 239 -10.22 -24.71 -7.79
CA LYS A 239 -10.88 -25.48 -6.73
C LYS A 239 -10.24 -25.26 -5.34
N GLN A 240 -8.92 -25.13 -5.29
CA GLN A 240 -8.19 -24.86 -4.04
C GLN A 240 -8.43 -23.41 -3.57
N ALA A 241 -8.37 -22.44 -4.50
CA ALA A 241 -8.67 -21.04 -4.22
C ALA A 241 -10.10 -20.88 -3.66
N MET A 242 -11.11 -21.51 -4.30
CA MET A 242 -12.50 -21.49 -3.84
C MET A 242 -12.66 -22.10 -2.44
N LYS A 243 -12.03 -23.26 -2.19
CA LYS A 243 -12.06 -23.87 -0.85
C LYS A 243 -11.45 -22.94 0.19
N LYS A 244 -10.27 -22.39 -0.08
CA LYS A 244 -9.59 -21.46 0.81
C LYS A 244 -10.44 -20.21 1.10
N SER A 245 -11.04 -19.61 0.06
CA SER A 245 -11.94 -18.45 0.20
C SER A 245 -13.15 -18.79 1.08
N HIS A 246 -13.76 -19.96 0.88
CA HIS A 246 -14.88 -20.43 1.70
C HIS A 246 -14.48 -20.63 3.17
N ASP A 247 -13.32 -21.25 3.42
CA ASP A 247 -12.82 -21.50 4.77
C ASP A 247 -12.55 -20.15 5.49
N ILE A 248 -11.88 -19.18 4.83
CA ILE A 248 -11.66 -17.83 5.37
C ILE A 248 -12.98 -17.11 5.65
N TYR A 249 -13.95 -17.20 4.74
CA TYR A 249 -15.26 -16.58 4.91
C TYR A 249 -15.98 -17.08 6.17
N LEU A 250 -16.03 -18.40 6.38
CA LEU A 250 -16.76 -19.01 7.50
C LEU A 250 -15.99 -18.93 8.83
N LEU A 251 -14.67 -19.15 8.79
CA LEU A 251 -13.87 -19.34 10.00
C LEU A 251 -13.27 -18.04 10.53
N GLU A 252 -13.14 -17.02 9.66
CA GLU A 252 -12.52 -15.76 10.05
C GLU A 252 -13.50 -14.59 9.88
N LEU A 253 -13.99 -14.34 8.66
CA LEU A 253 -14.84 -13.19 8.38
C LEU A 253 -16.12 -13.19 9.23
N MET A 254 -16.84 -14.32 9.28
CA MET A 254 -18.10 -14.41 10.01
C MET A 254 -17.98 -14.27 11.53
N ASN A 255 -16.75 -14.34 12.07
CA ASN A 255 -16.48 -14.14 13.50
C ASN A 255 -16.24 -12.65 13.85
N LEU A 256 -16.14 -11.75 12.87
CA LEU A 256 -15.96 -10.32 13.12
C LEU A 256 -17.26 -9.69 13.64
N GLU A 257 -17.15 -8.86 14.68
CA GLU A 257 -18.29 -8.09 15.21
C GLU A 257 -18.87 -7.15 14.14
N ASP A 258 -18.03 -6.59 13.29
CA ASP A 258 -18.43 -5.67 12.24
C ASP A 258 -19.28 -6.33 11.14
N VAL A 259 -19.17 -7.64 10.93
CA VAL A 259 -20.06 -8.38 10.02
C VAL A 259 -21.49 -8.37 10.57
N GLN A 260 -21.67 -8.60 11.87
CA GLN A 260 -22.98 -8.54 12.51
C GLN A 260 -23.58 -7.13 12.45
N GLU A 261 -22.73 -6.13 12.70
CA GLU A 261 -23.14 -4.71 12.59
C GLU A 261 -23.56 -4.36 11.17
N GLY A 262 -22.77 -4.76 10.16
CA GLY A 262 -23.09 -4.48 8.75
C GLY A 262 -24.42 -5.07 8.32
N LEU A 263 -24.68 -6.34 8.66
CA LEU A 263 -25.94 -7.02 8.38
C LEU A 263 -27.12 -6.34 9.09
N ARG A 264 -26.95 -5.99 10.37
CA ARG A 264 -27.98 -5.31 11.16
C ARG A 264 -28.29 -3.92 10.59
N ALA A 265 -27.28 -3.15 10.23
CA ALA A 265 -27.44 -1.80 9.67
C ALA A 265 -28.26 -1.82 8.37
N VAL A 266 -28.03 -2.83 7.50
CA VAL A 266 -28.84 -3.01 6.27
C VAL A 266 -30.31 -3.30 6.60
N ILE A 267 -30.59 -4.21 7.55
CA ILE A 267 -31.95 -4.55 7.96
C ILE A 267 -32.66 -3.33 8.55
N GLU A 268 -31.96 -2.56 9.37
CA GLU A 268 -32.47 -1.36 10.05
C GLU A 268 -32.47 -0.11 9.15
N LYS A 269 -31.95 -0.20 7.92
CA LYS A 269 -31.84 0.91 6.95
C LYS A 269 -31.10 2.13 7.49
N ARG A 270 -30.04 1.90 8.24
CA ARG A 270 -29.13 2.92 8.79
C ARG A 270 -27.71 2.73 8.30
N LYS A 271 -26.85 3.73 8.52
CA LYS A 271 -25.40 3.55 8.33
C LYS A 271 -24.82 2.65 9.42
N PRO A 272 -23.87 1.76 9.06
CA PRO A 272 -23.16 0.95 10.03
C PRO A 272 -22.23 1.81 10.90
N VAL A 273 -22.00 1.37 12.13
CA VAL A 273 -21.03 1.96 13.06
C VAL A 273 -19.97 0.90 13.34
N TRP A 274 -18.87 0.98 12.62
CA TRP A 274 -17.80 -0.01 12.70
C TRP A 274 -17.02 0.09 14.01
N LYS A 275 -16.86 -1.03 14.69
CA LYS A 275 -16.03 -1.15 15.89
C LYS A 275 -14.56 -1.47 15.55
N ASN A 276 -14.32 -1.87 14.30
CA ASN A 276 -13.03 -2.38 13.81
C ASN A 276 -12.54 -3.60 14.59
N LYS A 277 -13.46 -4.55 14.82
CA LYS A 277 -13.21 -5.81 15.54
C LYS A 277 -13.88 -6.99 14.85
#